data_ea7d43a1d419360dc59d646b6df76d5d
#
_entry.id   ea7d43a1d419360dc59d646b6df76d5d
#
_cell.length_a   1.000
_cell.length_b   1.000
_cell.length_c   1.000
_cell.angle_alpha   90.00
_cell.angle_beta   90.00
_cell.angle_gamma   90.00
#
_symmetry.space_group_name_H-M   'P 1'
#
loop_
_entity.id
_entity.type
_entity.pdbx_description
1 polymer ?
#
loop_
_entity_poly.entity_id
_entity_poly.type
_entity_poly.pdbx_seq_one_letter_code
_entity_poly.pdbx_strand_id
1 'polypeptide(L)'
;SSKMNALAFKIAQLLRSHNYDIRLETNFTDASLKAKLRKASKLGAKFVFIMGEEEFESDTITVKSFDEDGYQVNMGYDEILDFYKNI
;
A
#
# COMPACT_ATOMS: atom_id res chain seq x y z
N SER A 1 -4.17 14.30 3.15
CA SER A 1 -5.43 14.78 3.71
C SER A 1 -5.81 13.99 4.95
N SER A 2 -6.68 14.54 5.79
CA SER A 2 -7.16 13.83 6.99
C SER A 2 -7.91 12.54 6.64
N LYS A 3 -8.60 12.53 5.51
CA LYS A 3 -9.31 11.36 5.00
C LYS A 3 -8.33 10.22 4.69
N MET A 4 -7.23 10.53 4.02
CA MET A 4 -6.20 9.53 3.70
C MET A 4 -5.43 9.09 4.94
N ASN A 5 -5.19 10.00 5.89
CA ASN A 5 -4.57 9.63 7.16
C ASN A 5 -5.43 8.63 7.94
N ALA A 6 -6.74 8.87 7.99
CA ALA A 6 -7.68 7.97 8.65
C ALA A 6 -7.72 6.60 7.95
N LEU A 7 -7.68 6.59 6.61
CA LEU A 7 -7.64 5.35 5.84
C LEU A 7 -6.35 4.57 6.10
N ALA A 8 -5.20 5.26 6.10
CA ALA A 8 -3.92 4.62 6.38
C ALA A 8 -3.90 3.97 7.76
N PHE A 9 -4.43 4.66 8.76
CA PHE A 9 -4.53 4.14 10.13
C PHE A 9 -5.42 2.89 10.18
N LYS A 10 -6.58 2.94 9.53
CA LYS A 10 -7.52 1.82 9.46
C LYS A 10 -6.90 0.61 8.77
N ILE A 11 -6.24 0.82 7.65
CA ILE A 11 -5.56 -0.25 6.91
C ILE A 11 -4.47 -0.86 7.79
N ALA A 12 -3.66 -0.04 8.46
CA ALA A 12 -2.60 -0.53 9.33
C ALA A 12 -3.14 -1.41 10.46
N GLN A 13 -4.28 -1.04 11.05
CA GLN A 13 -4.92 -1.85 12.08
C GLN A 13 -5.41 -3.20 11.53
N LEU A 14 -6.02 -3.18 10.36
CA LEU A 14 -6.52 -4.39 9.72
C LEU A 14 -5.37 -5.34 9.33
N LEU A 15 -4.26 -4.79 8.85
CA LEU A 15 -3.09 -5.57 8.49
C LEU A 15 -2.48 -6.30 9.69
N ARG A 16 -2.49 -5.66 10.85
CA ARG A 16 -1.99 -6.27 12.08
C ARG A 16 -2.81 -7.47 12.51
N SER A 17 -4.10 -7.48 12.19
CA SER A 17 -5.01 -8.50 12.69
C SER A 17 -5.20 -9.69 11.75
N HIS A 18 -5.10 -9.51 10.43
CA HIS A 18 -5.58 -10.52 9.50
C HIS A 18 -4.74 -10.83 8.26
N ASN A 19 -3.78 -10.00 7.88
CA ASN A 19 -3.19 -10.21 6.56
C ASN A 19 -1.70 -9.88 6.51
N TYR A 20 -0.90 -10.92 6.55
CA TYR A 20 0.56 -10.83 6.48
C TYR A 20 1.08 -10.64 5.04
N ASP A 21 0.20 -10.76 4.04
CA ASP A 21 0.58 -10.66 2.63
C ASP A 21 0.64 -9.22 2.14
N ILE A 22 0.18 -8.28 2.96
CA ILE A 22 0.11 -6.86 2.59
C ILE A 22 1.00 -6.03 3.51
N ARG A 23 1.76 -5.12 2.93
CA ARG A 23 2.56 -4.14 3.69
C ARG A 23 2.12 -2.73 3.31
N LEU A 24 2.18 -1.83 4.29
CA LEU A 24 1.91 -0.41 4.09
C LEU A 24 3.21 0.37 4.26
N GLU A 25 3.61 1.13 3.26
CA GLU A 25 4.80 1.97 3.28
C GLU A 25 4.38 3.44 3.17
N THR A 26 4.69 4.23 4.20
CA THR A 26 4.26 5.62 4.29
C THR A 26 5.41 6.60 4.43
N ASN A 27 6.58 6.16 4.84
CA ASN A 27 7.73 7.03 5.10
C ASN A 27 8.93 6.56 4.30
N PHE A 28 9.15 7.19 3.15
CA PHE A 28 10.20 6.78 2.23
C PHE A 28 10.65 7.95 1.35
N THR A 29 11.89 7.83 0.84
CA THR A 29 12.36 8.58 -0.32
C THR A 29 12.29 7.66 -1.54
N ASP A 30 12.45 8.20 -2.75
CA ASP A 30 12.46 7.36 -3.96
C ASP A 30 13.51 6.25 -3.89
N ALA A 31 14.71 6.58 -3.40
CA ALA A 31 15.77 5.60 -3.25
C ALA A 31 15.43 4.53 -2.21
N SER A 32 14.89 4.93 -1.05
CA SER A 32 14.55 3.98 0.01
C SER A 32 13.33 3.12 -0.33
N LEU A 33 12.43 3.62 -1.18
CA LEU A 33 11.26 2.85 -1.61
C LEU A 33 11.69 1.58 -2.36
N LYS A 34 12.66 1.68 -3.25
CA LYS A 34 13.15 0.51 -3.98
C LYS A 34 13.67 -0.57 -3.02
N ALA A 35 14.42 -0.17 -2.00
CA ALA A 35 14.92 -1.11 -0.99
C ALA A 35 13.79 -1.73 -0.18
N LYS A 36 12.78 -0.92 0.19
CA LYS A 36 11.61 -1.40 0.93
C LYS A 36 10.79 -2.39 0.11
N LEU A 37 10.62 -2.14 -1.18
CA LEU A 37 9.90 -3.06 -2.07
C LEU A 37 10.63 -4.39 -2.22
N ARG A 38 11.96 -4.37 -2.36
CA ARG A 38 12.77 -5.61 -2.41
C ARG A 38 12.62 -6.41 -1.13
N LYS A 39 12.66 -5.74 0.01
CA LYS A 39 12.52 -6.39 1.31
C LYS A 39 11.14 -7.02 1.45
N ALA A 40 10.08 -6.29 1.06
CA ALA A 40 8.72 -6.80 1.11
C ALA A 40 8.57 -8.06 0.26
N SER A 41 9.13 -8.05 -0.95
CA SER A 41 9.10 -9.21 -1.84
C SER A 41 9.83 -10.41 -1.22
N LYS A 42 11.00 -10.19 -0.63
CA LYS A 42 11.75 -11.26 0.05
C LYS A 42 11.00 -11.86 1.24
N LEU A 43 10.21 -11.04 1.93
CA LEU A 43 9.42 -11.48 3.07
C LEU A 43 8.12 -12.18 2.67
N GLY A 44 7.85 -12.27 1.38
CA GLY A 44 6.68 -12.98 0.86
C GLY A 44 5.42 -12.14 0.77
N ALA A 45 5.52 -10.81 0.84
CA ALA A 45 4.37 -9.95 0.65
C ALA A 45 3.82 -10.10 -0.77
N LYS A 46 2.51 -10.16 -0.91
CA LYS A 46 1.85 -10.19 -2.21
C LYS A 46 1.57 -8.79 -2.74
N PHE A 47 1.32 -7.85 -1.83
CA PHE A 47 1.00 -6.47 -2.17
C PHE A 47 1.73 -5.51 -1.25
N VAL A 48 2.07 -4.34 -1.78
CA VAL A 48 2.51 -3.19 -0.98
C VAL A 48 1.61 -2.01 -1.31
N PHE A 49 1.04 -1.39 -0.27
CA PHE A 49 0.27 -0.16 -0.38
C PHE A 49 1.22 1.01 -0.11
N ILE A 50 1.39 1.87 -1.09
CA ILE A 50 2.35 2.97 -1.06
C ILE A 50 1.61 4.29 -0.86
N MET A 51 1.94 5.02 0.20
CA MET A 51 1.32 6.31 0.54
C MET A 51 2.39 7.35 0.83
N GLY A 52 3.05 7.86 -0.21
CA GLY A 52 4.00 8.96 -0.11
C GLY A 52 3.33 10.32 -0.31
N GLU A 53 4.15 11.37 -0.49
CA GLU A 53 3.64 12.72 -0.67
C GLU A 53 2.70 12.85 -1.86
N GLU A 54 3.03 12.22 -2.98
CA GLU A 54 2.19 12.28 -4.18
C GLU A 54 0.80 11.69 -3.91
N GLU A 55 0.75 10.57 -3.20
CA GLU A 55 -0.49 9.91 -2.83
C GLU A 55 -1.30 10.77 -1.87
N PHE A 56 -0.66 11.37 -0.87
CA PHE A 56 -1.36 12.27 0.05
C PHE A 56 -1.93 13.50 -0.66
N GLU A 57 -1.20 14.07 -1.60
CA GLU A 57 -1.66 15.23 -2.36
C GLU A 57 -2.85 14.92 -3.27
N SER A 58 -2.86 13.72 -3.87
CA SER A 58 -3.91 13.31 -4.81
C SER A 58 -5.04 12.52 -4.16
N ASP A 59 -4.98 12.24 -2.87
CA ASP A 59 -5.93 11.39 -2.14
C ASP A 59 -6.05 9.99 -2.76
N THR A 60 -4.88 9.38 -3.05
CA THR A 60 -4.80 8.05 -3.66
C THR A 60 -3.83 7.16 -2.89
N ILE A 61 -3.85 5.87 -3.20
CA ILE A 61 -2.86 4.90 -2.75
C ILE A 61 -2.34 4.17 -3.99
N THR A 62 -1.04 3.96 -4.06
CA THR A 62 -0.45 3.14 -5.11
C THR A 62 -0.33 1.71 -4.60
N VAL A 63 -0.86 0.75 -5.34
CA VAL A 63 -0.83 -0.66 -5.01
C VAL A 63 0.16 -1.37 -5.93
N LYS A 64 1.18 -1.98 -5.34
CA LYS A 64 2.16 -2.79 -6.05
C LYS A 64 1.90 -4.26 -5.78
N SER A 65 1.71 -5.05 -6.83
CA SER A 65 1.59 -6.50 -6.75
C SER A 65 2.93 -7.16 -7.07
N PHE A 66 3.26 -8.23 -6.33
CA PHE A 66 4.47 -9.02 -6.58
C PHE A 66 4.17 -10.38 -7.20
N ASP A 67 2.92 -10.65 -7.58
CA ASP A 67 2.61 -11.90 -8.27
C ASP A 67 3.08 -11.84 -9.75
N GLU A 68 2.74 -12.86 -10.53
CA GLU A 68 3.23 -13.01 -11.91
C GLU A 68 2.93 -11.81 -12.80
N ASP A 69 1.78 -11.15 -12.59
CA ASP A 69 1.40 -10.01 -13.40
C ASP A 69 2.13 -8.73 -12.98
N GLY A 70 2.59 -8.65 -11.75
CA GLY A 70 3.48 -7.60 -11.27
C GLY A 70 3.00 -6.18 -11.51
N TYR A 71 1.70 -5.94 -11.43
CA TYR A 71 1.14 -4.62 -11.73
C TYR A 71 1.42 -3.60 -10.63
N GLN A 72 1.34 -2.33 -11.01
CA GLN A 72 1.36 -1.20 -10.09
C GLN A 72 0.29 -0.22 -10.55
N VAL A 73 -0.69 0.05 -9.69
CA VAL A 73 -1.81 0.92 -10.03
C VAL A 73 -2.06 1.92 -8.90
N ASN A 74 -2.55 3.09 -9.29
CA ASN A 74 -2.93 4.14 -8.37
C ASN A 74 -4.45 4.11 -8.20
N MET A 75 -4.92 4.03 -6.94
CA MET A 75 -6.34 3.88 -6.62
C MET A 75 -6.82 5.00 -5.72
N GLY A 76 -8.04 5.49 -5.96
CA GLY A 76 -8.71 6.41 -5.05
C GLY A 76 -9.24 5.70 -3.81
N TYR A 77 -9.80 6.50 -2.89
CA TYR A 77 -10.27 6.00 -1.60
C TYR A 77 -11.26 4.84 -1.73
N ASP A 78 -12.30 5.04 -2.55
CA ASP A 78 -13.35 4.01 -2.68
C ASP A 78 -12.84 2.76 -3.40
N GLU A 79 -11.98 2.94 -4.37
CA GLU A 79 -11.36 1.84 -5.08
C GLU A 79 -10.50 0.99 -4.16
N ILE A 80 -9.72 1.63 -3.28
CA ILE A 80 -8.84 0.89 -2.37
C ILE A 80 -9.64 0.12 -1.32
N LEU A 81 -10.75 0.67 -0.84
CA LEU A 81 -11.62 -0.04 0.09
C LEU A 81 -12.21 -1.29 -0.56
N ASP A 82 -12.69 -1.14 -1.79
CA ASP A 82 -13.25 -2.27 -2.54
C ASP A 82 -12.18 -3.32 -2.82
N PHE A 83 -11.01 -2.89 -3.25
CA PHE A 83 -9.87 -3.78 -3.48
C PHE A 83 -9.54 -4.57 -2.21
N TYR A 84 -9.43 -3.89 -1.08
CA TYR A 84 -9.06 -4.52 0.18
C TYR A 84 -10.08 -5.58 0.62
N LYS A 85 -11.36 -5.31 0.42
CA LYS A 85 -12.41 -6.27 0.79
C LYS A 85 -12.37 -7.55 -0.04
N ASN A 86 -11.79 -7.51 -1.23
CA ASN A 86 -11.82 -8.62 -2.18
C ASN A 86 -10.50 -9.40 -2.27
N ILE A 87 -9.50 -9.07 -1.47
CA ILE A 87 -8.22 -9.79 -1.49
C ILE A 87 -8.05 -10.78 -0.31
#